data_5016b0c4de9fe76c6a6def671270ef43
#
_entry.id   5016b0c4de9fe76c6a6def671270ef43
#
_cell.length_a   1.000
_cell.length_b   1.000
_cell.length_c   1.000
_cell.angle_alpha   90.00
_cell.angle_beta   90.00
_cell.angle_gamma   90.00
#
_symmetry.space_group_name_H-M   'P 1'
#
loop_
_entity.id
_entity.type
_entity.pdbx_description
1 polymer ?
#
loop_
_entity_poly.entity_id
_entity_poly.type
_entity_poly.pdbx_seq_one_letter_code
_entity_poly.pdbx_strand_id
1 'polypeptide(L)'
;CKSSRVHFVGRLSDEDLKLHHYAAAVFAFPSVTKNEAFGVALAEAMYCGTPAVTFTIPGSGVNWVSLNGETGIEVPNGDDKAFAEAIDKLIDDKELSKCYAENGMKRVRDNFTIPKMVEEMEKCYRELEG
;
A
#
# COMPACT_ATOMS: atom_id res chain seq x y z
N CYS A 1 -4.81 -21.25 -9.70
CA CYS A 1 -6.13 -20.68 -10.00
C CYS A 1 -6.45 -20.93 -11.46
N LYS A 2 -7.66 -21.45 -11.77
CA LYS A 2 -8.11 -21.75 -13.16
C LYS A 2 -9.21 -20.76 -13.64
N SER A 3 -9.39 -19.65 -12.93
CA SER A 3 -10.40 -18.65 -13.33
C SER A 3 -9.89 -17.84 -14.51
N SER A 4 -10.73 -17.67 -15.55
CA SER A 4 -10.44 -16.80 -16.69
C SER A 4 -10.37 -15.31 -16.33
N ARG A 5 -10.76 -14.95 -15.11
CA ARG A 5 -10.70 -13.59 -14.57
C ARG A 5 -9.38 -13.27 -13.86
N VAL A 6 -8.51 -14.27 -13.67
CA VAL A 6 -7.19 -14.09 -13.04
C VAL A 6 -6.11 -14.16 -14.12
N HIS A 7 -5.34 -13.11 -14.24
CA HIS A 7 -4.27 -12.95 -15.21
C HIS A 7 -2.91 -12.84 -14.53
N PHE A 8 -2.00 -13.76 -14.82
CA PHE A 8 -0.62 -13.71 -14.35
C PHE A 8 0.20 -12.99 -15.41
N VAL A 9 0.52 -11.73 -15.16
CA VAL A 9 1.22 -10.87 -16.13
C VAL A 9 2.75 -11.03 -16.12
N GLY A 10 3.28 -11.77 -15.15
CA GLY A 10 4.73 -11.97 -15.02
C GLY A 10 5.46 -10.68 -14.63
N ARG A 11 6.72 -10.58 -15.05
CA ARG A 11 7.53 -9.39 -14.79
C ARG A 11 7.16 -8.29 -15.79
N LEU A 12 6.81 -7.13 -15.27
CA LEU A 12 6.48 -5.94 -16.04
C LEU A 12 7.68 -4.98 -16.11
N SER A 13 7.68 -4.09 -17.10
CA SER A 13 8.51 -2.89 -17.09
C SER A 13 8.02 -1.92 -15.99
N ASP A 14 8.86 -0.97 -15.59
CA ASP A 14 8.48 0.03 -14.59
C ASP A 14 7.30 0.90 -15.09
N GLU A 15 7.26 1.19 -16.39
CA GLU A 15 6.16 1.93 -17.01
C GLU A 15 4.85 1.15 -16.99
N ASP A 16 4.88 -0.13 -17.37
CA ASP A 16 3.69 -0.99 -17.36
C ASP A 16 3.20 -1.23 -15.93
N LEU A 17 4.11 -1.44 -14.97
CA LEU A 17 3.76 -1.60 -13.55
C LEU A 17 3.03 -0.35 -13.04
N LYS A 18 3.55 0.82 -13.35
CA LYS A 18 2.94 2.10 -13.00
C LYS A 18 1.54 2.25 -13.61
N LEU A 19 1.37 1.86 -14.87
CA LEU A 19 0.04 1.87 -15.53
C LEU A 19 -0.95 0.92 -14.84
N HIS A 20 -0.48 -0.26 -14.42
CA HIS A 20 -1.31 -1.20 -13.66
C HIS A 20 -1.75 -0.59 -12.32
N HIS A 21 -0.86 0.08 -11.60
CA HIS A 21 -1.22 0.78 -10.38
C HIS A 21 -2.29 1.85 -10.61
N TYR A 22 -2.12 2.70 -11.62
CA TYR A 22 -3.12 3.72 -11.95
C TYR A 22 -4.47 3.16 -12.40
N ALA A 23 -4.47 2.01 -13.06
CA ALA A 23 -5.69 1.37 -13.56
C ALA A 23 -6.42 0.53 -12.50
N ALA A 24 -5.74 0.16 -11.43
CA ALA A 24 -6.30 -0.71 -10.41
C ALA A 24 -7.32 0.03 -9.52
N ALA A 25 -8.46 -0.59 -9.26
CA ALA A 25 -9.45 -0.09 -8.32
C ALA A 25 -9.00 -0.30 -6.85
N VAL A 26 -8.25 -1.38 -6.59
CA VAL A 26 -7.74 -1.75 -5.25
C VAL A 26 -6.40 -2.45 -5.42
N PHE A 27 -5.46 -2.16 -4.55
CA PHE A 27 -4.21 -2.90 -4.41
C PHE A 27 -4.32 -3.91 -3.27
N ALA A 28 -4.44 -5.18 -3.65
CA ALA A 28 -4.47 -6.29 -2.71
C ALA A 28 -3.04 -6.67 -2.30
N PHE A 29 -2.67 -6.47 -1.03
CA PHE A 29 -1.33 -6.75 -0.50
C PHE A 29 -1.39 -7.84 0.58
N PRO A 30 -1.43 -9.14 0.18
CA PRO A 30 -1.69 -10.27 1.09
C PRO A 30 -0.43 -10.79 1.79
N SER A 31 0.54 -9.93 2.12
CA SER A 31 1.68 -10.31 2.94
C SER A 31 1.22 -10.73 4.33
N VAL A 32 1.72 -11.86 4.82
CA VAL A 32 1.32 -12.47 6.11
C VAL A 32 2.45 -12.52 7.14
N THR A 33 3.68 -12.18 6.74
CA THR A 33 4.85 -12.28 7.61
C THR A 33 5.64 -10.97 7.70
N LYS A 34 6.35 -10.76 8.81
CA LYS A 34 7.25 -9.62 9.03
C LYS A 34 8.48 -9.59 8.11
N ASN A 35 8.67 -10.61 7.26
CA ASN A 35 9.71 -10.58 6.22
C ASN A 35 9.46 -9.46 5.20
N GLU A 36 8.20 -9.05 5.05
CA GLU A 36 7.86 -7.79 4.40
C GLU A 36 8.10 -6.65 5.39
N ALA A 37 9.27 -6.05 5.30
CA ALA A 37 9.69 -5.06 6.29
C ALA A 37 9.00 -3.71 6.15
N PHE A 38 8.72 -3.26 4.90
CA PHE A 38 8.17 -1.93 4.61
C PHE A 38 6.96 -1.98 3.67
N GLY A 39 7.04 -2.71 2.56
CA GLY A 39 6.03 -2.72 1.52
C GLY A 39 6.25 -1.64 0.46
N VAL A 40 7.39 -1.70 -0.24
CA VAL A 40 7.70 -0.72 -1.30
C VAL A 40 6.61 -0.72 -2.38
N ALA A 41 6.18 -1.89 -2.84
CA ALA A 41 5.09 -2.01 -3.82
C ALA A 41 3.76 -1.42 -3.32
N LEU A 42 3.50 -1.51 -2.01
CA LEU A 42 2.34 -0.87 -1.37
C LEU A 42 2.44 0.66 -1.45
N ALA A 43 3.61 1.22 -1.11
CA ALA A 43 3.84 2.66 -1.22
C ALA A 43 3.74 3.16 -2.67
N GLU A 44 4.24 2.39 -3.64
CA GLU A 44 4.12 2.70 -5.07
C GLU A 44 2.66 2.73 -5.54
N ALA A 45 1.86 1.75 -5.16
CA ALA A 45 0.43 1.72 -5.46
C ALA A 45 -0.31 2.91 -4.83
N MET A 46 -0.04 3.20 -3.55
CA MET A 46 -0.62 4.36 -2.86
C MET A 46 -0.21 5.68 -3.51
N TYR A 47 1.05 5.81 -3.96
CA TYR A 47 1.51 7.00 -4.69
C TYR A 47 0.74 7.23 -5.98
N CYS A 48 0.34 6.15 -6.66
CA CYS A 48 -0.49 6.18 -7.86
C CYS A 48 -1.98 6.43 -7.58
N GLY A 49 -2.38 6.54 -6.31
CA GLY A 49 -3.77 6.79 -5.93
C GLY A 49 -4.63 5.53 -5.89
N THR A 50 -4.02 4.38 -5.63
CA THR A 50 -4.74 3.11 -5.50
C THR A 50 -4.88 2.77 -4.01
N PRO A 51 -6.12 2.69 -3.48
CA PRO A 51 -6.33 2.31 -2.10
C PRO A 51 -5.95 0.84 -1.88
N ALA A 52 -5.45 0.51 -0.70
CA ALA A 52 -4.93 -0.82 -0.41
C ALA A 52 -5.77 -1.59 0.61
N VAL A 53 -5.72 -2.93 0.49
CA VAL A 53 -6.13 -3.87 1.54
C VAL A 53 -4.91 -4.65 1.98
N THR A 54 -4.67 -4.70 3.28
CA THR A 54 -3.52 -5.36 3.90
C THR A 54 -3.96 -6.26 5.05
N PHE A 55 -3.11 -7.22 5.43
CA PHE A 55 -3.25 -7.91 6.71
C PHE A 55 -2.56 -7.14 7.84
N THR A 56 -3.03 -7.35 9.08
CA THR A 56 -2.30 -6.94 10.28
C THR A 56 -1.05 -7.82 10.43
N ILE A 57 0.13 -7.21 10.40
CA ILE A 57 1.41 -7.93 10.49
C ILE A 57 2.23 -7.34 11.63
N PRO A 58 2.16 -7.89 12.84
CA PRO A 58 2.93 -7.39 13.98
C PRO A 58 4.43 -7.34 13.68
N GLY A 59 5.04 -6.17 13.88
CA GLY A 59 6.47 -5.95 13.65
C GLY A 59 6.87 -5.73 12.19
N SER A 60 5.91 -5.57 11.27
CA SER A 60 6.14 -5.12 9.88
C SER A 60 5.84 -3.63 9.73
N GLY A 61 6.54 -2.96 8.81
CA GLY A 61 6.24 -1.59 8.42
C GLY A 61 5.00 -1.43 7.54
N VAL A 62 4.41 -2.51 7.04
CA VAL A 62 3.24 -2.49 6.15
C VAL A 62 2.10 -1.69 6.76
N ASN A 63 1.76 -1.94 8.02
CA ASN A 63 0.68 -1.27 8.74
C ASN A 63 1.04 0.15 9.23
N TRP A 64 2.30 0.53 9.09
CA TRP A 64 2.75 1.92 9.24
C TRP A 64 2.70 2.67 7.90
N VAL A 65 2.95 2.01 6.79
CA VAL A 65 2.85 2.60 5.45
C VAL A 65 1.39 2.86 5.10
N SER A 66 0.51 1.85 5.21
CA SER A 66 -0.93 2.00 5.02
C SER A 66 -1.67 1.98 6.35
N LEU A 67 -2.38 3.07 6.64
CA LEU A 67 -3.12 3.24 7.89
C LEU A 67 -4.57 2.77 7.73
N ASN A 68 -4.98 1.87 8.62
CA ASN A 68 -6.36 1.38 8.63
C ASN A 68 -7.38 2.48 8.84
N GLY A 69 -8.38 2.55 7.96
CA GLY A 69 -9.46 3.54 8.03
C GLY A 69 -9.06 4.96 7.56
N GLU A 70 -7.82 5.15 7.12
CA GLU A 70 -7.34 6.44 6.61
C GLU A 70 -6.84 6.35 5.16
N THR A 71 -6.01 5.35 4.85
CA THR A 71 -5.39 5.18 3.52
C THR A 71 -5.72 3.85 2.87
N GLY A 72 -6.40 2.96 3.58
CA GLY A 72 -6.79 1.62 3.16
C GLY A 72 -7.53 0.88 4.26
N ILE A 73 -7.73 -0.42 4.05
CA ILE A 73 -8.36 -1.31 5.02
C ILE A 73 -7.35 -2.36 5.46
N GLU A 74 -7.20 -2.51 6.77
CA GLU A 74 -6.42 -3.56 7.40
C GLU A 74 -7.37 -4.60 8.00
N VAL A 75 -7.07 -5.88 7.79
CA VAL A 75 -7.86 -6.99 8.30
C VAL A 75 -7.00 -7.98 9.09
N PRO A 76 -7.60 -8.84 9.94
CA PRO A 76 -6.84 -9.83 10.71
C PRO A 76 -5.99 -10.72 9.81
N ASN A 77 -4.75 -11.02 10.25
CA ASN A 77 -3.81 -11.84 9.50
C ASN A 77 -4.38 -13.24 9.19
N GLY A 78 -4.37 -13.59 7.92
CA GLY A 78 -4.86 -14.90 7.45
C GLY A 78 -6.38 -15.02 7.37
N ASP A 79 -7.13 -13.96 7.61
CA ASP A 79 -8.59 -13.94 7.40
C ASP A 79 -8.91 -13.58 5.93
N ASP A 80 -8.86 -14.59 5.07
CA ASP A 80 -9.10 -14.43 3.64
C ASP A 80 -10.51 -13.92 3.34
N LYS A 81 -11.48 -14.26 4.20
CA LYS A 81 -12.86 -13.79 4.03
C LYS A 81 -12.97 -12.29 4.30
N ALA A 82 -12.43 -11.83 5.43
CA ALA A 82 -12.37 -10.40 5.75
C ALA A 82 -11.59 -9.62 4.67
N PHE A 83 -10.53 -10.22 4.11
CA PHE A 83 -9.74 -9.61 3.05
C PHE A 83 -10.56 -9.41 1.76
N ALA A 84 -11.32 -10.42 1.35
CA ALA A 84 -12.22 -10.32 0.20
C ALA A 84 -13.34 -9.29 0.43
N GLU A 85 -13.97 -9.30 1.60
CA GLU A 85 -15.02 -8.33 1.98
C GLU A 85 -14.49 -6.88 1.98
N ALA A 86 -13.23 -6.68 2.40
CA ALA A 86 -12.59 -5.37 2.36
C ALA A 86 -12.33 -4.88 0.93
N ILE A 87 -11.95 -5.78 0.02
CA ILE A 87 -11.80 -5.47 -1.41
C ILE A 87 -13.16 -5.08 -2.00
N ASP A 88 -14.19 -5.88 -1.78
CA ASP A 88 -15.55 -5.61 -2.28
C ASP A 88 -16.06 -4.27 -1.77
N LYS A 89 -15.83 -3.96 -0.49
CA LYS A 89 -16.20 -2.67 0.10
C LYS A 89 -15.55 -1.48 -0.63
N LEU A 90 -14.26 -1.55 -0.97
CA LEU A 90 -13.56 -0.50 -1.71
C LEU A 90 -14.02 -0.40 -3.17
N ILE A 91 -14.47 -1.51 -3.77
CA ILE A 91 -15.02 -1.52 -5.12
C ILE A 91 -16.41 -0.87 -5.15
N ASP A 92 -17.24 -1.16 -4.16
CA ASP A 92 -18.63 -0.72 -4.11
C ASP A 92 -18.77 0.72 -3.61
N ASP A 93 -17.99 1.11 -2.60
CA ASP A 93 -18.01 2.46 -2.02
C ASP A 93 -16.96 3.38 -2.69
N LYS A 94 -17.38 4.07 -3.73
CA LYS A 94 -16.50 4.95 -4.53
C LYS A 94 -16.01 6.18 -3.74
N GLU A 95 -16.81 6.70 -2.83
CA GLU A 95 -16.43 7.85 -2.01
C GLU A 95 -15.36 7.46 -0.99
N LEU A 96 -15.53 6.32 -0.34
CA LEU A 96 -14.52 5.77 0.57
C LEU A 96 -13.22 5.46 -0.17
N SER A 97 -13.31 4.79 -1.32
CA SER A 97 -12.17 4.45 -2.17
C SER A 97 -11.37 5.69 -2.58
N LYS A 98 -12.08 6.73 -3.03
CA LYS A 98 -11.48 8.02 -3.40
C LYS A 98 -10.81 8.70 -2.21
N CYS A 99 -11.47 8.75 -1.07
CA CYS A 99 -10.92 9.33 0.16
C CYS A 99 -9.60 8.64 0.55
N TYR A 100 -9.57 7.31 0.57
CA TYR A 100 -8.36 6.55 0.89
C TYR A 100 -7.25 6.73 -0.15
N ALA A 101 -7.60 6.81 -1.43
CA ALA A 101 -6.67 7.08 -2.51
C ALA A 101 -5.98 8.44 -2.34
N GLU A 102 -6.73 9.50 -2.08
CA GLU A 102 -6.22 10.86 -1.87
C GLU A 102 -5.33 10.94 -0.62
N ASN A 103 -5.78 10.35 0.48
CA ASN A 103 -5.01 10.29 1.73
C ASN A 103 -3.72 9.47 1.55
N GLY A 104 -3.78 8.35 0.83
CA GLY A 104 -2.64 7.50 0.52
C GLY A 104 -1.58 8.23 -0.29
N MET A 105 -1.98 8.91 -1.36
CA MET A 105 -1.07 9.74 -2.16
C MET A 105 -0.39 10.82 -1.33
N LYS A 106 -1.17 11.52 -0.52
CA LYS A 106 -0.64 12.56 0.37
C LYS A 106 0.36 11.98 1.36
N ARG A 107 0.02 10.88 2.02
CA ARG A 107 0.88 10.22 3.00
C ARG A 107 2.23 9.81 2.41
N VAL A 108 2.22 9.20 1.21
CA VAL A 108 3.47 8.77 0.56
C VAL A 108 4.32 9.97 0.17
N ARG A 109 3.74 11.02 -0.38
CA ARG A 109 4.47 12.26 -0.73
C ARG A 109 5.08 12.94 0.48
N ASP A 110 4.37 12.96 1.59
CA ASP A 110 4.81 13.66 2.81
C ASP A 110 5.89 12.87 3.59
N ASN A 111 5.93 11.52 3.47
CA ASN A 111 6.74 10.70 4.37
C ASN A 111 7.74 9.76 3.67
N PHE A 112 7.48 9.32 2.44
CA PHE A 112 8.19 8.18 1.84
C PHE A 112 8.90 8.50 0.53
N THR A 113 9.11 9.77 0.23
CA THR A 113 9.89 10.20 -0.94
C THR A 113 11.39 10.26 -0.63
N ILE A 114 12.22 10.13 -1.66
CA ILE A 114 13.68 10.24 -1.51
C ILE A 114 14.09 11.56 -0.84
N PRO A 115 13.57 12.73 -1.25
CA PRO A 115 13.91 13.99 -0.57
C PRO A 115 13.57 13.96 0.93
N LYS A 116 12.42 13.39 1.31
CA LYS A 116 12.03 13.28 2.70
C LYS A 116 12.93 12.34 3.51
N MET A 117 13.30 11.22 2.91
CA MET A 117 14.23 10.28 3.52
C MET A 117 15.61 10.95 3.76
N VAL A 118 16.12 11.70 2.79
CA VAL A 118 17.39 12.42 2.93
C VAL A 118 17.30 13.46 4.04
N GLU A 119 16.23 14.26 4.10
CA GLU A 119 15.99 15.24 5.16
C GLU A 119 16.03 14.61 6.55
N GLU A 120 15.33 13.50 6.75
CA GLU A 120 15.28 12.81 8.05
C GLU A 120 16.65 12.18 8.41
N MET A 121 17.37 11.64 7.43
CA MET A 121 18.73 11.12 7.65
C MET A 121 19.69 12.24 8.05
N GLU A 122 19.70 13.38 7.36
CA GLU A 122 20.53 14.52 7.72
C GLU A 122 20.24 15.05 9.11
N LYS A 123 18.96 15.04 9.50
CA LYS A 123 18.54 15.43 10.86
C LYS A 123 19.12 14.49 11.91
N CYS A 124 19.04 13.16 11.69
CA CYS A 124 19.66 12.19 12.59
C CYS A 124 21.18 12.39 12.71
N TYR A 125 21.89 12.64 11.61
CA TYR A 125 23.34 12.91 11.67
C TYR A 125 23.66 14.16 12.46
N ARG A 126 22.92 15.26 12.27
CA ARG A 126 23.13 16.51 13.04
C ARG A 126 22.87 16.30 14.55
N GLU A 127 21.91 15.48 14.91
CA GLU A 127 21.62 15.13 16.32
C GLU A 127 22.75 14.32 16.96
N LEU A 128 23.47 13.49 16.17
CA LEU A 128 24.60 12.71 16.64
C LEU A 128 25.91 13.51 16.74
N GLU A 129 26.07 14.57 15.95
CA GLU A 129 27.25 15.44 15.97
C GLU A 129 27.18 16.53 17.06
N GLY A 130 26.00 16.78 17.59
CA GLY A 130 25.74 17.77 18.66
C GLY A 130 25.85 17.18 20.03
#